data_15b06224b0c00d0c0fd5efbba7661e20
#
_entry.id   15b06224b0c00d0c0fd5efbba7661e20
#
_cell.length_a   1.000
_cell.length_b   1.000
_cell.length_c   1.000
_cell.angle_alpha   90.00
_cell.angle_beta   90.00
_cell.angle_gamma   90.00
#
_symmetry.space_group_name_H-M   'P 1'
#
loop_
_entity.id
_entity.type
_entity.pdbx_description
1 polymer ?
#
loop_
_entity_poly.entity_id
_entity_poly.type
_entity_poly.pdbx_seq_one_letter_code
_entity_poly.pdbx_strand_id
1 'polypeptide(L)'
;EYTCSKELLCKVSEMAHHYRTPVYAHISETEKEVEECKARYGMTPPMFLDSLGMFDYGGGGFHCVHVTDQDLDVFRRHHMYVITNPGSNTKLASGIAPIADYVRHKIPVAIGTDGPASNNCLDMFREMFLVTGLSKLLEKDAASMDAMEVLKMATVNGAKAMRLNRADILAKGKYADLIMIDLHQPNMQPIHN
;
A
#
# COMPACT_ATOMS: atom_id res chain seq x y z
N GLU A 1 -8.48 -3.09 10.88
CA GLU A 1 -9.61 -2.71 11.76
C GLU A 1 -10.26 -3.94 12.41
N TYR A 2 -10.24 -5.12 11.75
CA TYR A 2 -10.98 -6.32 12.17
C TYR A 2 -10.55 -6.88 13.55
N THR A 3 -9.34 -6.59 14.00
CA THR A 3 -8.82 -6.99 15.33
C THR A 3 -9.05 -5.93 16.41
N CYS A 4 -9.60 -4.78 16.07
CA CYS A 4 -9.78 -3.65 16.97
C CYS A 4 -11.27 -3.47 17.33
N SER A 5 -11.57 -3.11 18.58
CA SER A 5 -12.91 -2.69 18.93
C SER A 5 -13.23 -1.31 18.37
N LYS A 6 -14.51 -1.01 18.15
CA LYS A 6 -14.95 0.32 17.70
C LYS A 6 -14.49 1.42 18.66
N GLU A 7 -14.54 1.14 19.97
CA GLU A 7 -14.10 2.10 21.01
C GLU A 7 -12.62 2.44 20.88
N LEU A 8 -11.78 1.43 20.57
CA LEU A 8 -10.35 1.67 20.31
C LEU A 8 -10.16 2.51 19.05
N LEU A 9 -10.87 2.19 17.98
CA LEU A 9 -10.78 2.95 16.71
C LEU A 9 -11.23 4.40 16.89
N CYS A 10 -12.30 4.65 17.65
CA CYS A 10 -12.71 6.02 18.02
C CYS A 10 -11.60 6.77 18.77
N LYS A 11 -10.96 6.14 19.76
CA LYS A 11 -9.85 6.75 20.50
C LYS A 11 -8.64 7.04 19.58
N VAL A 12 -8.33 6.15 18.63
CA VAL A 12 -7.28 6.40 17.63
C VAL A 12 -7.62 7.61 16.79
N SER A 13 -8.87 7.74 16.35
CA SER A 13 -9.33 8.92 15.61
C SER A 13 -9.22 10.21 16.44
N GLU A 14 -9.66 10.20 17.70
CA GLU A 14 -9.51 11.34 18.63
C GLU A 14 -8.05 11.76 18.80
N MET A 15 -7.14 10.78 18.92
CA MET A 15 -5.69 11.04 19.00
C MET A 15 -5.15 11.62 17.70
N ALA A 16 -5.57 11.09 16.54
CA ALA A 16 -5.20 11.62 15.24
C ALA A 16 -5.60 13.08 15.08
N HIS A 17 -6.81 13.45 15.53
CA HIS A 17 -7.28 14.84 15.55
C HIS A 17 -6.48 15.71 16.53
N HIS A 18 -6.23 15.21 17.75
CA HIS A 18 -5.48 15.95 18.76
C HIS A 18 -4.05 16.30 18.29
N TYR A 19 -3.37 15.32 17.67
CA TYR A 19 -1.99 15.48 17.20
C TYR A 19 -1.89 15.92 15.74
N ARG A 20 -3.01 16.05 15.01
CA ARG A 20 -3.05 16.33 13.57
C ARG A 20 -2.12 15.42 12.76
N THR A 21 -2.21 14.12 13.01
CA THR A 21 -1.31 13.13 12.44
C THR A 21 -2.07 12.12 11.58
N PRO A 22 -1.46 11.61 10.51
CA PRO A 22 -2.08 10.56 9.70
C PRO A 22 -2.18 9.25 10.46
N VAL A 23 -3.13 8.40 10.05
CA VAL A 23 -3.29 7.04 10.57
C VAL A 23 -3.04 6.04 9.45
N TYR A 24 -2.34 4.97 9.79
CA TYR A 24 -2.12 3.82 8.92
C TYR A 24 -2.68 2.57 9.57
N ALA A 25 -3.41 1.77 8.81
CA ALA A 25 -4.05 0.55 9.30
C ALA A 25 -4.05 -0.53 8.22
N HIS A 26 -4.14 -1.80 8.61
CA HIS A 26 -4.50 -2.88 7.69
C HIS A 26 -5.96 -2.69 7.28
N ILE A 27 -6.24 -2.73 5.99
CA ILE A 27 -7.56 -2.41 5.44
C ILE A 27 -7.90 -3.36 4.30
N SER A 28 -9.03 -4.04 4.39
CA SER A 28 -9.59 -4.86 3.31
C SER A 28 -8.58 -5.86 2.76
N GLU A 29 -7.83 -6.53 3.64
CA GLU A 29 -6.84 -7.52 3.25
C GLU A 29 -7.50 -8.79 2.69
N THR A 30 -8.56 -9.26 3.35
CA THR A 30 -9.28 -10.47 2.96
C THR A 30 -10.75 -10.19 2.67
N GLU A 31 -11.36 -11.01 1.81
CA GLU A 31 -12.79 -10.93 1.52
C GLU A 31 -13.63 -11.11 2.79
N LYS A 32 -13.23 -12.06 3.65
CA LYS A 32 -13.87 -12.31 4.94
C LYS A 32 -13.91 -11.06 5.83
N GLU A 33 -12.81 -10.33 5.93
CA GLU A 33 -12.73 -9.08 6.68
C GLU A 33 -13.77 -8.06 6.18
N VAL A 34 -13.87 -7.90 4.86
CA VAL A 34 -14.84 -6.98 4.24
C VAL A 34 -16.26 -7.40 4.52
N GLU A 35 -16.58 -8.70 4.39
CA GLU A 35 -17.90 -9.24 4.67
C GLU A 35 -18.30 -9.08 6.15
N GLU A 36 -17.39 -9.37 7.06
CA GLU A 36 -17.61 -9.20 8.50
C GLU A 36 -17.81 -7.72 8.89
N CYS A 37 -17.06 -6.80 8.28
CA CYS A 37 -17.23 -5.37 8.48
C CYS A 37 -18.60 -4.91 7.98
N LYS A 38 -18.99 -5.32 6.78
CA LYS A 38 -20.34 -5.05 6.23
C LYS A 38 -21.45 -5.62 7.12
N ALA A 39 -21.28 -6.82 7.62
CA ALA A 39 -22.28 -7.45 8.51
C ALA A 39 -22.42 -6.70 9.84
N ARG A 40 -21.32 -6.18 10.40
CA ARG A 40 -21.31 -5.46 11.69
C ARG A 40 -21.75 -4.01 11.58
N TYR A 41 -21.30 -3.31 10.54
CA TYR A 41 -21.40 -1.85 10.45
C TYR A 41 -22.15 -1.36 9.22
N GLY A 42 -22.58 -2.25 8.30
CA GLY A 42 -23.23 -1.87 7.05
C GLY A 42 -22.32 -1.18 6.04
N MET A 43 -21.02 -1.20 6.25
CA MET A 43 -20.01 -0.46 5.48
C MET A 43 -18.79 -1.33 5.20
N THR A 44 -18.05 -1.02 4.13
CA THR A 44 -16.72 -1.56 3.89
C THR A 44 -15.71 -1.03 4.92
N PRO A 45 -14.56 -1.70 5.15
CA PRO A 45 -13.55 -1.21 6.08
C PRO A 45 -13.10 0.23 5.83
N PRO A 46 -12.77 0.67 4.60
CA PRO A 46 -12.43 2.08 4.36
C PRO A 46 -13.55 3.05 4.72
N MET A 47 -14.79 2.76 4.32
CA MET A 47 -15.96 3.60 4.63
C MET A 47 -16.25 3.65 6.14
N PHE A 48 -16.10 2.53 6.84
CA PHE A 48 -16.30 2.47 8.28
C PHE A 48 -15.26 3.33 9.02
N LEU A 49 -13.98 3.20 8.69
CA LEU A 49 -12.91 3.98 9.30
C LEU A 49 -13.04 5.48 8.98
N ASP A 50 -13.43 5.82 7.75
CA ASP A 50 -13.75 7.19 7.34
C ASP A 50 -14.91 7.77 8.17
N SER A 51 -15.96 7.00 8.41
CA SER A 51 -17.10 7.44 9.23
C SER A 51 -16.72 7.79 10.69
N LEU A 52 -15.58 7.30 11.15
CA LEU A 52 -15.00 7.66 12.46
C LEU A 52 -14.08 8.88 12.38
N GLY A 53 -13.87 9.49 11.21
CA GLY A 53 -12.94 10.61 11.01
C GLY A 53 -11.47 10.20 11.08
N MET A 54 -11.16 8.93 10.92
CA MET A 54 -9.80 8.40 11.12
C MET A 54 -8.78 8.95 10.12
N PHE A 55 -9.23 9.38 8.93
CA PHE A 55 -8.37 9.82 7.84
C PHE A 55 -8.39 11.32 7.58
N ASP A 56 -8.95 12.13 8.46
CA ASP A 56 -9.08 13.60 8.28
C ASP A 56 -7.71 14.30 8.14
N TYR A 57 -6.64 13.68 8.63
CA TYR A 57 -5.26 14.15 8.48
C TYR A 57 -4.44 13.30 7.50
N GLY A 58 -5.12 12.57 6.61
CA GLY A 58 -4.50 11.63 5.69
C GLY A 58 -4.11 10.32 6.35
N GLY A 59 -3.29 9.55 5.67
CA GLY A 59 -2.85 8.24 6.16
C GLY A 59 -2.70 7.23 5.05
N GLY A 60 -2.97 5.96 5.38
CA GLY A 60 -2.93 4.91 4.38
C GLY A 60 -3.50 3.59 4.85
N GLY A 61 -3.76 2.74 3.87
CA GLY A 61 -4.16 1.36 4.08
C GLY A 61 -3.06 0.40 3.67
N PHE A 62 -2.72 -0.54 4.54
CA PHE A 62 -1.92 -1.69 4.16
C PHE A 62 -2.80 -2.73 3.47
N HIS A 63 -2.26 -3.44 2.49
CA HIS A 63 -2.89 -4.44 1.63
C HIS A 63 -3.93 -3.87 0.66
N CYS A 64 -5.08 -3.42 1.12
CA CYS A 64 -6.17 -2.86 0.29
C CYS A 64 -6.47 -3.76 -0.93
N VAL A 65 -6.70 -5.05 -0.68
CA VAL A 65 -6.93 -6.05 -1.73
C VAL A 65 -8.37 -6.01 -2.23
N HIS A 66 -9.33 -5.99 -1.30
CA HIS A 66 -10.77 -6.10 -1.60
C HIS A 66 -11.46 -4.75 -1.40
N VAL A 67 -11.44 -3.91 -2.42
CA VAL A 67 -12.00 -2.56 -2.40
C VAL A 67 -13.08 -2.37 -3.46
N THR A 68 -13.93 -1.39 -3.23
CA THR A 68 -15.00 -0.95 -4.14
C THR A 68 -14.69 0.46 -4.67
N ASP A 69 -15.44 0.91 -5.70
CA ASP A 69 -15.33 2.28 -6.21
C ASP A 69 -15.56 3.34 -5.12
N GLN A 70 -16.46 3.07 -4.17
CA GLN A 70 -16.71 3.97 -3.04
C GLN A 70 -15.49 4.06 -2.11
N ASP A 71 -14.75 2.98 -1.95
CA ASP A 71 -13.50 2.96 -1.18
C ASP A 71 -12.40 3.78 -1.87
N LEU A 72 -12.32 3.71 -3.21
CA LEU A 72 -11.41 4.54 -4.00
C LEU A 72 -11.71 6.04 -3.81
N ASP A 73 -12.98 6.42 -3.68
CA ASP A 73 -13.38 7.80 -3.38
C ASP A 73 -12.95 8.24 -1.98
N VAL A 74 -13.00 7.36 -0.97
CA VAL A 74 -12.45 7.63 0.36
C VAL A 74 -10.94 7.89 0.27
N PHE A 75 -10.20 7.00 -0.39
CA PHE A 75 -8.74 7.13 -0.53
C PHE A 75 -8.34 8.43 -1.23
N ARG A 76 -9.05 8.81 -2.30
CA ARG A 76 -8.82 10.07 -3.02
C ARG A 76 -9.11 11.30 -2.18
N ARG A 77 -10.27 11.33 -1.52
CA ARG A 77 -10.74 12.47 -0.73
C ARG A 77 -9.78 12.81 0.41
N HIS A 78 -9.22 11.80 1.06
CA HIS A 78 -8.28 11.95 2.17
C HIS A 78 -6.80 11.90 1.76
N HIS A 79 -6.50 11.86 0.45
CA HIS A 79 -5.13 11.76 -0.06
C HIS A 79 -4.35 10.59 0.58
N MET A 80 -5.02 9.47 0.77
CA MET A 80 -4.44 8.29 1.40
C MET A 80 -3.43 7.60 0.48
N TYR A 81 -2.46 6.94 1.10
CA TYR A 81 -1.57 6.01 0.44
C TYR A 81 -2.10 4.58 0.55
N VAL A 82 -2.00 3.81 -0.52
CA VAL A 82 -2.13 2.35 -0.48
C VAL A 82 -0.73 1.77 -0.36
N ILE A 83 -0.50 0.94 0.64
CA ILE A 83 0.76 0.22 0.83
C ILE A 83 0.50 -1.26 0.53
N THR A 84 0.81 -1.67 -0.71
CA THR A 84 0.61 -3.07 -1.11
C THR A 84 1.74 -3.95 -0.59
N ASN A 85 1.39 -5.16 -0.14
CA ASN A 85 2.32 -6.16 0.38
C ASN A 85 2.18 -7.46 -0.43
N PRO A 86 2.60 -7.49 -1.70
CA PRO A 86 2.24 -8.57 -2.62
C PRO A 86 2.80 -9.93 -2.22
N GLY A 87 3.98 -9.99 -1.59
CA GLY A 87 4.55 -11.23 -1.07
C GLY A 87 3.69 -11.84 0.05
N SER A 88 3.24 -11.02 0.98
CA SER A 88 2.32 -11.42 2.04
C SER A 88 0.96 -11.83 1.47
N ASN A 89 0.37 -11.01 0.62
CA ASN A 89 -0.92 -11.29 -0.01
C ASN A 89 -0.92 -12.64 -0.75
N THR A 90 0.19 -12.94 -1.45
CA THR A 90 0.37 -14.20 -2.17
C THR A 90 0.52 -15.38 -1.21
N LYS A 91 1.35 -15.23 -0.18
CA LYS A 91 1.61 -16.31 0.79
C LYS A 91 0.37 -16.67 1.59
N LEU A 92 -0.40 -15.67 2.02
CA LEU A 92 -1.59 -15.85 2.85
C LEU A 92 -2.87 -16.06 2.03
N ALA A 93 -2.75 -16.06 0.69
CA ALA A 93 -3.88 -16.16 -0.23
C ALA A 93 -4.95 -15.06 -0.01
N SER A 94 -4.50 -13.85 0.40
CA SER A 94 -5.40 -12.72 0.62
C SER A 94 -6.00 -12.19 -0.68
N GLY A 95 -5.31 -12.37 -1.82
CA GLY A 95 -5.75 -11.94 -3.14
C GLY A 95 -4.75 -11.03 -3.85
N ILE A 96 -5.16 -10.45 -4.98
CA ILE A 96 -4.36 -9.53 -5.76
C ILE A 96 -4.94 -8.12 -5.63
N ALA A 97 -4.17 -7.19 -5.04
CA ALA A 97 -4.59 -5.81 -4.94
C ALA A 97 -4.72 -5.15 -6.33
N PRO A 98 -5.77 -4.34 -6.58
CA PRO A 98 -6.04 -3.73 -7.89
C PRO A 98 -5.15 -2.50 -8.13
N ILE A 99 -3.83 -2.71 -8.25
CA ILE A 99 -2.83 -1.63 -8.32
C ILE A 99 -3.06 -0.72 -9.52
N ALA A 100 -3.43 -1.29 -10.67
CA ALA A 100 -3.71 -0.51 -11.87
C ALA A 100 -4.91 0.42 -11.67
N ASP A 101 -5.93 0.02 -10.91
CA ASP A 101 -7.06 0.88 -10.56
C ASP A 101 -6.62 2.05 -9.69
N TYR A 102 -5.79 1.80 -8.69
CA TYR A 102 -5.25 2.87 -7.85
C TYR A 102 -4.49 3.90 -8.68
N VAL A 103 -3.63 3.44 -9.60
CA VAL A 103 -2.87 4.32 -10.50
C VAL A 103 -3.83 5.12 -11.41
N ARG A 104 -4.84 4.47 -12.01
CA ARG A 104 -5.85 5.15 -12.84
C ARG A 104 -6.61 6.23 -12.08
N HIS A 105 -6.91 5.99 -10.80
CA HIS A 105 -7.60 6.94 -9.92
C HIS A 105 -6.66 7.93 -9.22
N LYS A 106 -5.36 7.94 -9.57
CA LYS A 106 -4.33 8.82 -8.98
C LYS A 106 -4.20 8.68 -7.46
N ILE A 107 -4.48 7.48 -6.96
CA ILE A 107 -4.22 7.11 -5.56
C ILE A 107 -2.76 6.66 -5.48
N PRO A 108 -1.94 7.31 -4.64
CA PRO A 108 -0.52 6.96 -4.57
C PRO A 108 -0.34 5.58 -3.92
N VAL A 109 0.39 4.71 -4.61
CA VAL A 109 0.74 3.37 -4.13
C VAL A 109 2.19 3.35 -3.67
N ALA A 110 2.45 2.73 -2.53
CA ALA A 110 3.76 2.33 -2.05
C ALA A 110 3.83 0.81 -1.90
N ILE A 111 5.03 0.27 -1.79
CA ILE A 111 5.27 -1.18 -1.63
C ILE A 111 5.86 -1.43 -0.24
N GLY A 112 5.32 -2.43 0.44
CA GLY A 112 5.85 -2.98 1.67
C GLY A 112 6.10 -4.48 1.56
N THR A 113 6.92 -5.02 2.45
CA THR A 113 7.20 -6.46 2.53
C THR A 113 6.28 -7.17 3.51
N ASP A 114 5.57 -6.43 4.35
CA ASP A 114 4.95 -6.97 5.56
C ASP A 114 5.97 -7.65 6.51
N GLY A 115 5.53 -8.35 7.52
CA GLY A 115 6.41 -8.99 8.48
C GLY A 115 7.07 -10.28 7.97
N PRO A 116 8.19 -10.72 8.60
CA PRO A 116 8.86 -11.96 8.21
C PRO A 116 7.97 -13.20 8.30
N ALA A 117 7.02 -13.23 9.22
CA ALA A 117 6.11 -14.36 9.38
C ALA A 117 5.13 -14.51 8.21
N SER A 118 4.70 -13.40 7.63
CA SER A 118 3.73 -13.38 6.52
C SER A 118 4.39 -13.37 5.14
N ASN A 119 5.69 -13.05 5.03
CA ASN A 119 6.40 -12.98 3.74
C ASN A 119 7.54 -14.02 3.62
N ASN A 120 8.33 -14.26 4.66
CA ASN A 120 9.58 -15.05 4.68
C ASN A 120 10.78 -14.38 3.98
N CYS A 121 10.58 -13.30 3.21
CA CYS A 121 11.62 -12.65 2.43
C CYS A 121 11.39 -11.14 2.43
N LEU A 122 12.25 -10.39 3.10
CA LEU A 122 12.16 -8.92 3.16
C LEU A 122 12.99 -8.31 2.03
N ASP A 123 12.60 -8.60 0.78
CA ASP A 123 13.31 -8.19 -0.43
C ASP A 123 12.41 -7.32 -1.32
N MET A 124 12.71 -6.04 -1.39
CA MET A 124 11.94 -5.07 -2.17
C MET A 124 11.98 -5.35 -3.67
N PHE A 125 13.06 -5.93 -4.21
CA PHE A 125 13.11 -6.31 -5.64
C PHE A 125 12.10 -7.42 -5.97
N ARG A 126 11.98 -8.40 -5.06
CA ARG A 126 10.96 -9.43 -5.18
C ARG A 126 9.55 -8.83 -5.10
N GLU A 127 9.31 -7.90 -4.20
CA GLU A 127 8.01 -7.24 -4.10
C GLU A 127 7.68 -6.45 -5.37
N MET A 128 8.63 -5.70 -5.93
CA MET A 128 8.45 -5.01 -7.22
C MET A 128 8.11 -5.98 -8.36
N PHE A 129 8.80 -7.12 -8.43
CA PHE A 129 8.49 -8.16 -9.41
C PHE A 129 7.06 -8.69 -9.25
N LEU A 130 6.64 -8.97 -8.01
CA LEU A 130 5.29 -9.44 -7.71
C LEU A 130 4.22 -8.39 -8.06
N VAL A 131 4.42 -7.11 -7.72
CA VAL A 131 3.51 -6.03 -8.13
C VAL A 131 3.34 -6.03 -9.65
N THR A 132 4.44 -6.07 -10.38
CA THR A 132 4.41 -6.04 -11.85
C THR A 132 3.69 -7.26 -12.42
N GLY A 133 4.07 -8.47 -11.98
CA GLY A 133 3.53 -9.72 -12.51
C GLY A 133 2.05 -9.93 -12.18
N LEU A 134 1.68 -9.71 -10.91
CA LEU A 134 0.31 -9.89 -10.45
C LEU A 134 -0.65 -8.87 -11.08
N SER A 135 -0.21 -7.60 -11.23
CA SER A 135 -1.02 -6.58 -11.93
C SER A 135 -1.29 -6.95 -13.39
N LYS A 136 -0.27 -7.44 -14.11
CA LYS A 136 -0.45 -7.91 -15.50
C LYS A 136 -1.40 -9.10 -15.61
N LEU A 137 -1.36 -10.01 -14.65
CA LEU A 137 -2.29 -11.15 -14.61
C LEU A 137 -3.72 -10.69 -14.32
N LEU A 138 -3.90 -9.77 -13.39
CA LEU A 138 -5.21 -9.24 -13.03
C LEU A 138 -5.85 -8.46 -14.18
N GLU A 139 -5.08 -7.58 -14.82
CA GLU A 139 -5.51 -6.77 -15.96
C GLU A 139 -5.60 -7.56 -17.29
N LYS A 140 -5.00 -8.77 -17.34
CA LYS A 140 -4.85 -9.56 -18.59
C LYS A 140 -4.16 -8.78 -19.71
N ASP A 141 -3.25 -7.90 -19.34
CA ASP A 141 -2.50 -7.02 -20.23
C ASP A 141 -1.01 -7.02 -19.87
N ALA A 142 -0.16 -7.48 -20.78
CA ALA A 142 1.29 -7.52 -20.62
C ALA A 142 1.93 -6.10 -20.58
N ALA A 143 1.26 -5.08 -21.08
CA ALA A 143 1.70 -3.69 -21.02
C ALA A 143 1.27 -2.97 -19.74
N SER A 144 0.38 -3.58 -18.94
CA SER A 144 -0.01 -3.05 -17.65
C SER A 144 1.21 -2.92 -16.73
N MET A 145 1.23 -1.88 -15.93
CA MET A 145 2.21 -1.62 -14.87
C MET A 145 3.65 -1.42 -15.39
N ASP A 146 3.97 -0.17 -15.68
CA ASP A 146 5.30 0.26 -16.10
C ASP A 146 6.34 0.08 -14.99
N ALA A 147 7.55 -0.38 -15.36
CA ALA A 147 8.61 -0.68 -14.40
C ALA A 147 9.09 0.57 -13.62
N MET A 148 9.10 1.74 -14.26
CA MET A 148 9.48 2.99 -13.59
C MET A 148 8.42 3.45 -12.60
N GLU A 149 7.14 3.17 -12.87
CA GLU A 149 6.08 3.44 -11.91
C GLU A 149 6.22 2.53 -10.68
N VAL A 150 6.51 1.25 -10.87
CA VAL A 150 6.77 0.30 -9.76
C VAL A 150 8.01 0.71 -8.96
N LEU A 151 9.07 1.17 -9.63
CA LEU A 151 10.25 1.70 -8.94
C LEU A 151 9.92 2.92 -8.06
N LYS A 152 9.05 3.81 -8.53
CA LYS A 152 8.57 4.95 -7.71
C LYS A 152 7.75 4.47 -6.51
N MET A 153 6.94 3.44 -6.67
CA MET A 153 6.19 2.84 -5.55
C MET A 153 7.12 2.33 -4.45
N ALA A 154 8.24 1.70 -4.84
CA ALA A 154 9.23 1.15 -3.92
C ALA A 154 10.18 2.21 -3.31
N THR A 155 10.21 3.43 -3.83
CA THR A 155 11.16 4.48 -3.41
C THR A 155 10.44 5.78 -3.03
N VAL A 156 10.16 6.62 -4.01
CA VAL A 156 9.59 7.97 -3.82
C VAL A 156 8.28 7.94 -3.05
N ASN A 157 7.37 7.04 -3.43
CA ASN A 157 6.05 6.98 -2.80
C ASN A 157 6.14 6.44 -1.37
N GLY A 158 6.99 5.43 -1.13
CA GLY A 158 7.26 4.91 0.21
C GLY A 158 7.80 5.99 1.14
N ALA A 159 8.81 6.75 0.69
CA ALA A 159 9.36 7.85 1.46
C ALA A 159 8.30 8.93 1.78
N LYS A 160 7.48 9.30 0.80
CA LYS A 160 6.38 10.28 0.99
C LYS A 160 5.30 9.76 1.93
N ALA A 161 4.91 8.49 1.82
CA ALA A 161 3.95 7.86 2.73
C ALA A 161 4.46 7.94 4.19
N MET A 162 5.75 7.74 4.41
CA MET A 162 6.40 7.90 5.72
C MET A 162 6.72 9.36 6.10
N ARG A 163 6.31 10.34 5.27
CA ARG A 163 6.65 11.78 5.45
C ARG A 163 8.15 12.08 5.47
N LEU A 164 8.97 11.23 4.84
CA LEU A 164 10.41 11.40 4.73
C LEU A 164 10.77 12.26 3.50
N ASN A 165 10.27 13.48 3.45
CA ASN A 165 10.37 14.38 2.29
C ASN A 165 11.82 14.78 1.92
N ARG A 166 12.83 14.41 2.73
CA ARG A 166 14.25 14.63 2.44
C ARG A 166 14.98 13.37 1.98
N ALA A 167 14.31 12.22 1.94
CA ALA A 167 14.86 10.92 1.54
C ALA A 167 14.18 10.34 0.27
N ASP A 168 13.34 11.12 -0.38
CA ASP A 168 12.49 10.67 -1.49
C ASP A 168 13.21 10.60 -2.84
N ILE A 169 14.23 11.43 -3.07
CA ILE A 169 14.98 11.49 -4.32
C ILE A 169 16.45 11.86 -4.09
N LEU A 170 17.32 11.52 -5.02
CA LEU A 170 18.71 11.97 -5.06
C LEU A 170 18.78 13.39 -5.64
N ALA A 171 18.89 14.39 -4.79
CA ALA A 171 18.98 15.80 -5.19
C ALA A 171 19.75 16.63 -4.16
N LYS A 172 20.25 17.79 -4.58
CA LYS A 172 20.91 18.75 -3.67
C LYS A 172 19.96 19.13 -2.52
N GLY A 173 20.44 19.02 -1.29
CA GLY A 173 19.68 19.35 -0.07
C GLY A 173 18.82 18.20 0.46
N LYS A 174 18.79 17.04 -0.19
CA LYS A 174 18.21 15.81 0.31
C LYS A 174 19.22 14.96 1.09
N TYR A 175 18.74 13.94 1.81
CA TYR A 175 19.62 12.94 2.41
C TYR A 175 20.22 12.04 1.32
N ALA A 176 21.43 11.53 1.58
CA ALA A 176 22.11 10.60 0.68
C ALA A 176 21.69 9.14 0.99
N ASP A 177 20.39 8.91 1.06
CA ASP A 177 19.82 7.56 1.23
C ASP A 177 19.82 6.88 -0.14
N LEU A 178 20.84 6.07 -0.38
CA LEU A 178 21.05 5.38 -1.66
C LEU A 178 21.63 3.98 -1.45
N ILE A 179 21.39 3.13 -2.43
CA ILE A 179 22.03 1.82 -2.54
C ILE A 179 22.83 1.75 -3.83
N MET A 180 23.91 0.97 -3.83
CA MET A 180 24.63 0.57 -5.05
C MET A 180 24.37 -0.91 -5.32
N ILE A 181 24.11 -1.24 -6.58
CA ILE A 181 23.81 -2.61 -7.01
C ILE A 181 24.94 -3.07 -7.96
N ASP A 182 25.60 -4.17 -7.60
CA ASP A 182 26.57 -4.81 -8.50
C ASP A 182 25.82 -5.62 -9.57
N LEU A 183 25.84 -5.12 -10.80
CA LEU A 183 25.18 -5.77 -11.94
C LEU A 183 25.95 -6.98 -12.50
N HIS A 184 27.18 -7.26 -12.02
CA HIS A 184 27.96 -8.39 -12.49
C HIS A 184 27.67 -9.71 -11.75
N GLN A 185 26.67 -9.71 -10.87
CA GLN A 185 26.26 -10.92 -10.16
C GLN A 185 25.47 -11.88 -11.09
N PRO A 186 25.58 -13.20 -10.89
CA PRO A 186 24.90 -14.20 -11.75
C PRO A 186 23.37 -14.01 -11.82
N ASN A 187 22.75 -13.62 -10.73
CA ASN A 187 21.30 -13.37 -10.66
C ASN A 187 20.85 -12.08 -11.37
N MET A 188 21.81 -11.26 -11.82
CA MET A 188 21.55 -10.03 -12.58
C MET A 188 21.71 -10.23 -14.09
N GLN A 189 22.03 -11.45 -14.54
CA GLN A 189 22.25 -11.76 -15.95
C GLN A 189 21.03 -12.45 -16.58
N PRO A 190 20.77 -12.25 -17.88
CA PRO A 190 21.46 -11.32 -18.78
C PRO A 190 20.97 -9.87 -18.60
N ILE A 191 21.90 -8.91 -18.78
CA ILE A 191 21.54 -7.48 -18.81
C ILE A 191 21.27 -7.11 -20.26
N HIS A 192 20.08 -6.59 -20.53
CA HIS A 192 19.67 -6.21 -21.89
C HIS A 192 19.65 -4.71 -22.15
N ASN A 193 19.52 -3.88 -21.11
CA ASN A 193 19.52 -2.42 -21.21
C ASN A 193 20.20 -1.81 -19.98
#